data_b05af6f383da3b3aa1f6676570ee38a9
#
_entry.id   b05af6f383da3b3aa1f6676570ee38a9
#
_cell.length_a   1.000
_cell.length_b   1.000
_cell.length_c   1.000
_cell.angle_alpha   90.00
_cell.angle_beta   90.00
_cell.angle_gamma   90.00
#
_symmetry.space_group_name_H-M   'P 1'
#
loop_
_entity.id
_entity.type
_entity.pdbx_description
1 polymer ?
#
loop_
_entity_poly.entity_id
_entity_poly.type
_entity_poly.pdbx_seq_one_letter_code
_entity_poly.pdbx_strand_id
1 'polypeptide(L)'
;VFSFCLLLLCTSKEKVGRHRRNPILNKIKEEIMEFNDLQIFIHLSDTKNFAKTATQNHMSPSTLSRQIQRLEDELGKILFIRDNRQVKLTEYGEKFLQFAKTEWQNWQQFKQQLKDESDELCGEIKLFCSVTASYSHLPQVLKEFRQRYPKVEIQLTTGDPALALELIQTQQVDLAIAGKPNNLPSSVVFHKIDDISLSLIAPHVACLATQLLQEKTINWQQMPFIFPVEGHARQRIEQWLREKHIKHPKIYATVAGHEGIVPMVGLGFGLAMLPDVVIDNSPMNNQISRLNLDKPIEPFELVICTQKRNLEQPLIRAFWAMLE
;
A
#
# COMPACT_ATOMS: atom_id res chain seq x y z
N VAL A 1 9.20 31.56 8.60
CA VAL A 1 9.48 32.21 9.90
C VAL A 1 8.66 33.50 10.07
N PHE A 2 7.61 33.74 9.28
CA PHE A 2 6.85 35.03 9.38
C PHE A 2 5.35 34.88 9.63
N SER A 3 4.85 33.71 10.03
CA SER A 3 3.39 33.49 10.22
C SER A 3 2.96 33.25 11.69
N PHE A 4 3.87 33.29 12.66
CA PHE A 4 3.54 32.92 14.06
C PHE A 4 3.21 34.10 14.99
N CYS A 5 3.21 35.33 14.50
CA CYS A 5 3.10 36.53 15.35
C CYS A 5 1.70 37.14 15.44
N LEU A 6 0.68 36.61 14.74
CA LEU A 6 -0.68 37.22 14.72
C LEU A 6 -1.72 36.50 15.57
N LEU A 7 -1.40 35.43 16.26
CA LEU A 7 -2.38 34.62 17.03
C LEU A 7 -2.45 34.94 18.53
N LEU A 8 -1.67 35.89 19.04
CA LEU A 8 -1.57 36.19 20.49
C LEU A 8 -2.26 37.45 20.95
N LEU A 9 -3.08 38.13 20.13
CA LEU A 9 -3.73 39.40 20.49
C LEU A 9 -5.26 39.37 20.59
N CYS A 10 -5.90 38.24 20.73
CA CYS A 10 -7.37 38.16 20.87
C CYS A 10 -7.84 37.37 22.09
N THR A 11 -7.34 37.71 23.29
CA THR A 11 -8.00 37.29 24.56
C THR A 11 -8.16 38.51 25.49
N SER A 12 -9.09 39.39 25.20
CA SER A 12 -9.73 40.20 26.23
C SER A 12 -11.22 40.30 25.91
N LYS A 13 -12.01 39.80 26.87
CA LYS A 13 -13.47 39.94 26.87
C LYS A 13 -13.83 41.39 27.10
N GLU A 14 -14.22 42.12 26.08
CA GLU A 14 -15.01 43.32 26.22
C GLU A 14 -16.26 43.27 25.34
N LYS A 15 -17.37 43.75 25.91
CA LYS A 15 -18.71 43.79 25.32
C LYS A 15 -18.70 44.54 24.00
N VAL A 16 -19.09 43.86 22.93
CA VAL A 16 -19.05 44.41 21.57
C VAL A 16 -20.44 44.86 21.15
N GLY A 17 -20.56 46.15 20.96
CA GLY A 17 -21.61 46.78 20.17
C GLY A 17 -21.45 46.44 18.68
N ARG A 18 -22.53 46.49 17.91
CA ARG A 18 -22.68 46.19 16.49
C ARG A 18 -21.42 46.50 15.67
N HIS A 19 -20.67 45.45 15.28
CA HIS A 19 -19.50 45.59 14.42
C HIS A 19 -19.89 45.94 12.98
N ARG A 20 -19.45 47.10 12.52
CA ARG A 20 -19.26 47.37 11.09
C ARG A 20 -18.23 46.36 10.58
N ARG A 21 -18.60 45.51 9.61
CA ARG A 21 -17.71 44.58 8.95
C ARG A 21 -16.52 45.35 8.35
N ASN A 22 -15.33 45.12 8.88
CA ASN A 22 -14.11 45.74 8.37
C ASN A 22 -13.80 45.11 7.00
N PRO A 23 -13.83 45.85 5.89
CA PRO A 23 -13.62 45.31 4.55
C PRO A 23 -12.21 44.73 4.35
N ILE A 24 -11.22 45.18 5.13
CA ILE A 24 -9.84 44.64 5.10
C ILE A 24 -9.79 43.28 5.72
N LEU A 25 -10.48 43.03 6.84
CA LEU A 25 -10.56 41.70 7.47
C LEU A 25 -11.30 40.66 6.62
N ASN A 26 -12.34 41.11 5.88
CA ASN A 26 -13.01 40.23 4.92
C ASN A 26 -12.10 39.89 3.72
N LYS A 27 -11.34 40.86 3.20
CA LYS A 27 -10.42 40.62 2.10
C LYS A 27 -9.27 39.69 2.47
N ILE A 28 -8.75 39.78 3.70
CA ILE A 28 -7.72 38.85 4.24
C ILE A 28 -8.31 37.46 4.46
N LYS A 29 -9.58 37.29 4.82
CA LYS A 29 -10.24 35.99 4.95
C LYS A 29 -10.51 35.30 3.61
N GLU A 30 -10.58 36.06 2.51
CA GLU A 30 -10.82 35.54 1.17
C GLU A 30 -9.54 34.99 0.51
N GLU A 31 -8.36 35.33 1.02
CA GLU A 31 -7.05 35.01 0.41
C GLU A 31 -6.24 33.93 1.17
N ILE A 32 -6.80 33.26 2.18
CA ILE A 32 -6.06 32.25 2.96
C ILE A 32 -6.70 30.87 2.75
N MET A 33 -5.95 29.93 2.17
CA MET A 33 -6.30 28.52 2.09
C MET A 33 -6.58 27.97 3.50
N GLU A 34 -7.76 27.41 3.71
CA GLU A 34 -8.12 26.77 4.98
C GLU A 34 -7.82 25.26 4.95
N PHE A 35 -7.55 24.66 6.10
CA PHE A 35 -7.36 23.20 6.20
C PHE A 35 -8.54 22.40 5.65
N ASN A 36 -9.74 22.95 5.71
CA ASN A 36 -10.93 22.37 5.13
C ASN A 36 -10.85 22.28 3.59
N ASP A 37 -10.18 23.21 2.94
CA ASP A 37 -9.99 23.20 1.49
C ASP A 37 -9.10 22.02 1.05
N LEU A 38 -8.09 21.66 1.86
CA LEU A 38 -7.25 20.47 1.63
C LEU A 38 -8.09 19.19 1.67
N GLN A 39 -8.93 19.05 2.70
CA GLN A 39 -9.80 17.87 2.84
C GLN A 39 -10.77 17.73 1.68
N ILE A 40 -11.42 18.82 1.31
CA ILE A 40 -12.38 18.87 0.19
C ILE A 40 -11.69 18.54 -1.12
N PHE A 41 -10.49 19.07 -1.35
CA PHE A 41 -9.69 18.78 -2.53
C PHE A 41 -9.32 17.30 -2.61
N ILE A 42 -8.86 16.68 -1.52
CA ILE A 42 -8.55 15.25 -1.43
C ILE A 42 -9.79 14.42 -1.75
N HIS A 43 -10.94 14.70 -1.10
CA HIS A 43 -12.19 13.99 -1.35
C HIS A 43 -12.64 14.08 -2.81
N LEU A 44 -12.51 15.25 -3.45
CA LEU A 44 -12.87 15.41 -4.86
C LEU A 44 -11.90 14.63 -5.77
N SER A 45 -10.63 14.59 -5.44
CA SER A 45 -9.62 13.82 -6.17
C SER A 45 -9.91 12.32 -6.15
N ASP A 46 -10.38 11.81 -5.02
CA ASP A 46 -10.72 10.40 -4.84
C ASP A 46 -12.04 10.02 -5.53
N THR A 47 -13.10 10.84 -5.34
CA THR A 47 -14.43 10.55 -5.88
C THR A 47 -14.56 10.85 -7.37
N LYS A 48 -13.76 11.81 -7.87
CA LYS A 48 -13.82 12.36 -9.24
C LYS A 48 -15.24 12.80 -9.66
N ASN A 49 -16.05 13.22 -8.68
CA ASN A 49 -17.46 13.59 -8.87
C ASN A 49 -17.88 14.69 -7.90
N PHE A 50 -18.16 15.89 -8.43
CA PHE A 50 -18.56 17.07 -7.63
C PHE A 50 -19.84 16.82 -6.82
N ALA A 51 -20.87 16.18 -7.38
CA ALA A 51 -22.13 15.94 -6.68
C ALA A 51 -21.93 14.99 -5.51
N LYS A 52 -21.21 13.87 -5.73
CA LYS A 52 -20.90 12.88 -4.69
C LYS A 52 -20.06 13.49 -3.58
N THR A 53 -19.00 14.24 -3.93
CA THR A 53 -18.16 14.94 -2.95
C THR A 53 -18.93 15.97 -2.15
N ALA A 54 -19.78 16.75 -2.79
CA ALA A 54 -20.61 17.76 -2.11
C ALA A 54 -21.54 17.12 -1.07
N THR A 55 -22.20 16.01 -1.42
CA THR A 55 -23.05 15.25 -0.49
C THR A 55 -22.26 14.74 0.71
N GLN A 56 -21.07 14.16 0.47
CA GLN A 56 -20.19 13.64 1.54
C GLN A 56 -19.69 14.73 2.49
N ASN A 57 -19.54 15.95 2.00
CA ASN A 57 -19.08 17.10 2.80
C ASN A 57 -20.23 18.01 3.25
N HIS A 58 -21.48 17.56 3.19
CA HIS A 58 -22.70 18.30 3.63
C HIS A 58 -22.83 19.70 3.01
N MET A 59 -22.49 19.84 1.73
CA MET A 59 -22.56 21.12 1.01
C MET A 59 -23.24 20.98 -0.35
N SER A 60 -23.59 22.12 -0.99
CA SER A 60 -24.12 22.10 -2.34
C SER A 60 -23.00 21.94 -3.38
N PRO A 61 -23.27 21.33 -4.56
CA PRO A 61 -22.29 21.25 -5.65
C PRO A 61 -21.76 22.62 -6.11
N SER A 62 -22.59 23.66 -6.04
CA SER A 62 -22.18 25.03 -6.36
C SER A 62 -21.21 25.61 -5.33
N THR A 63 -21.40 25.30 -4.05
CA THR A 63 -20.48 25.69 -2.97
C THR A 63 -19.14 25.00 -3.15
N LEU A 64 -19.13 23.70 -3.40
CA LEU A 64 -17.92 22.94 -3.67
C LEU A 64 -17.16 23.51 -4.89
N SER A 65 -17.89 23.78 -5.98
CA SER A 65 -17.27 24.34 -7.20
C SER A 65 -16.61 25.69 -6.93
N ARG A 66 -17.23 26.55 -6.12
CA ARG A 66 -16.65 27.86 -5.73
C ARG A 66 -15.40 27.70 -4.85
N GLN A 67 -15.39 26.74 -3.92
CA GLN A 67 -14.21 26.48 -3.08
C GLN A 67 -13.03 25.99 -3.91
N ILE A 68 -13.26 25.07 -4.83
CA ILE A 68 -12.20 24.60 -5.74
C ILE A 68 -11.72 25.74 -6.64
N GLN A 69 -12.64 26.55 -7.19
CA GLN A 69 -12.26 27.70 -8.02
C GLN A 69 -11.41 28.71 -7.22
N ARG A 70 -11.79 29.04 -5.98
CA ARG A 70 -11.00 29.90 -5.09
C ARG A 70 -9.60 29.37 -4.88
N LEU A 71 -9.46 28.06 -4.63
CA LEU A 71 -8.16 27.39 -4.48
C LEU A 71 -7.31 27.46 -5.76
N GLU A 72 -7.93 27.26 -6.92
CA GLU A 72 -7.28 27.37 -8.23
C GLU A 72 -6.82 28.82 -8.49
N ASP A 73 -7.65 29.80 -8.13
CA ASP A 73 -7.37 31.24 -8.28
C ASP A 73 -6.21 31.66 -7.35
N GLU A 74 -6.18 31.19 -6.11
CA GLU A 74 -5.11 31.46 -5.13
C GLU A 74 -3.77 30.88 -5.60
N LEU A 75 -3.77 29.69 -6.15
CA LEU A 75 -2.57 29.04 -6.67
C LEU A 75 -2.16 29.53 -8.09
N GLY A 76 -3.05 30.24 -8.77
CA GLY A 76 -2.87 30.68 -10.13
C GLY A 76 -2.73 29.51 -11.14
N LYS A 77 -3.28 28.34 -10.81
CA LYS A 77 -3.19 27.11 -11.59
C LYS A 77 -4.49 26.33 -11.54
N ILE A 78 -4.91 25.81 -12.70
CA ILE A 78 -6.04 24.87 -12.79
C ILE A 78 -5.58 23.52 -12.21
N LEU A 79 -6.33 23.01 -11.25
CA LEU A 79 -6.05 21.72 -10.59
C LEU A 79 -6.88 20.59 -11.16
N PHE A 80 -8.11 20.89 -11.65
CA PHE A 80 -9.00 19.88 -12.24
C PHE A 80 -9.36 20.23 -13.68
N ILE A 81 -9.27 19.26 -14.56
CA ILE A 81 -9.89 19.28 -15.89
C ILE A 81 -11.33 18.82 -15.71
N ARG A 82 -12.28 19.71 -16.06
CA ARG A 82 -13.72 19.46 -15.97
C ARG A 82 -14.25 19.22 -17.39
N ASP A 83 -14.46 17.97 -17.74
CA ASP A 83 -15.21 17.61 -18.94
C ASP A 83 -16.61 17.13 -18.51
N ASN A 84 -17.61 17.31 -19.37
CA ASN A 84 -19.02 16.96 -19.11
C ASN A 84 -19.23 15.49 -18.67
N ARG A 85 -18.21 14.65 -18.81
CA ARG A 85 -18.25 13.21 -18.47
C ARG A 85 -17.26 12.79 -17.38
N GLN A 86 -16.20 13.56 -17.14
CA GLN A 86 -15.14 13.15 -16.22
C GLN A 86 -14.47 14.35 -15.53
N VAL A 87 -14.10 14.16 -14.27
CA VAL A 87 -13.23 15.06 -13.52
C VAL A 87 -11.86 14.38 -13.39
N LYS A 88 -10.80 15.05 -13.87
CA LYS A 88 -9.42 14.55 -13.80
C LYS A 88 -8.51 15.62 -13.21
N LEU A 89 -7.47 15.19 -12.50
CA LEU A 89 -6.42 16.10 -12.06
C LEU A 89 -5.56 16.55 -13.24
N THR A 90 -5.07 17.78 -13.17
CA THR A 90 -3.97 18.26 -13.99
C THR A 90 -2.64 17.82 -13.37
N GLU A 91 -1.52 18.01 -14.05
CA GLU A 91 -0.17 17.81 -13.47
C GLU A 91 0.02 18.65 -12.18
N TYR A 92 -0.49 19.90 -12.17
CA TYR A 92 -0.48 20.74 -10.97
C TYR A 92 -1.41 20.20 -9.90
N GLY A 93 -2.57 19.65 -10.28
CA GLY A 93 -3.50 18.98 -9.37
C GLY A 93 -2.88 17.76 -8.68
N GLU A 94 -2.10 16.95 -9.40
CA GLU A 94 -1.40 15.81 -8.82
C GLU A 94 -0.32 16.24 -7.83
N LYS A 95 0.48 17.26 -8.18
CA LYS A 95 1.46 17.85 -7.25
C LYS A 95 0.80 18.42 -6.00
N PHE A 96 -0.32 19.11 -6.18
CA PHE A 96 -1.08 19.66 -5.06
C PHE A 96 -1.74 18.55 -4.22
N LEU A 97 -2.17 17.44 -4.81
CA LEU A 97 -2.72 16.29 -4.07
C LEU A 97 -1.68 15.67 -3.12
N GLN A 98 -0.43 15.55 -3.57
CA GLN A 98 0.65 15.07 -2.71
C GLN A 98 0.89 16.02 -1.52
N PHE A 99 0.93 17.33 -1.79
CA PHE A 99 1.06 18.35 -0.76
C PHE A 99 -0.14 18.29 0.23
N ALA A 100 -1.36 18.31 -0.29
CA ALA A 100 -2.58 18.30 0.52
C ALA A 100 -2.67 17.07 1.43
N LYS A 101 -2.35 15.87 0.92
CA LYS A 101 -2.29 14.64 1.71
C LYS A 101 -1.25 14.73 2.83
N THR A 102 -0.06 15.27 2.54
CA THR A 102 1.01 15.45 3.53
C THR A 102 0.57 16.38 4.65
N GLU A 103 0.03 17.56 4.31
CA GLU A 103 -0.37 18.56 5.31
C GLU A 103 -1.59 18.08 6.14
N TRP A 104 -2.52 17.36 5.50
CA TRP A 104 -3.63 16.76 6.22
C TRP A 104 -3.16 15.70 7.23
N GLN A 105 -2.20 14.87 6.86
CA GLN A 105 -1.59 13.89 7.78
C GLN A 105 -0.85 14.57 8.93
N ASN A 106 -0.04 15.60 8.65
CA ASN A 106 0.67 16.38 9.67
C ASN A 106 -0.32 16.98 10.68
N TRP A 107 -1.47 17.48 10.20
CA TRP A 107 -2.52 18.02 11.07
C TRP A 107 -3.18 16.95 11.94
N GLN A 108 -3.49 15.79 11.37
CA GLN A 108 -4.05 14.68 12.13
C GLN A 108 -3.05 14.18 13.20
N GLN A 109 -1.79 14.09 12.83
CA GLN A 109 -0.71 13.73 13.75
C GLN A 109 -0.58 14.72 14.91
N PHE A 110 -0.59 16.03 14.62
CA PHE A 110 -0.57 17.07 15.65
C PHE A 110 -1.76 16.96 16.59
N LYS A 111 -2.96 16.74 16.07
CA LYS A 111 -4.15 16.52 16.90
C LYS A 111 -4.03 15.29 17.81
N GLN A 112 -3.38 14.24 17.34
CA GLN A 112 -3.09 13.05 18.16
C GLN A 112 -2.07 13.34 19.26
N GLN A 113 -1.04 14.13 18.99
CA GLN A 113 -0.05 14.54 19.98
C GLN A 113 -0.63 15.42 21.10
N LEU A 114 -1.72 16.13 20.82
CA LEU A 114 -2.44 16.94 21.81
C LEU A 114 -3.39 16.13 22.71
N LYS A 115 -3.62 14.86 22.39
CA LYS A 115 -4.36 13.96 23.26
C LYS A 115 -3.43 13.48 24.39
N ASP A 116 -3.93 13.53 25.62
CA ASP A 116 -3.18 13.06 26.78
C ASP A 116 -2.77 11.58 26.60
N GLU A 117 -1.62 11.20 27.19
CA GLU A 117 -1.08 9.81 27.13
C GLU A 117 -2.05 8.76 27.71
N SER A 118 -3.12 9.18 28.38
CA SER A 118 -4.19 8.33 28.93
C SER A 118 -5.26 7.96 27.90
N ASP A 119 -5.30 8.61 26.72
CA ASP A 119 -6.30 8.30 25.71
C ASP A 119 -5.86 7.08 24.88
N GLU A 120 -6.68 6.05 24.94
CA GLU A 120 -6.53 4.80 24.20
C GLU A 120 -6.34 5.10 22.69
N LEU A 121 -5.27 4.55 22.09
CA LEU A 121 -4.98 4.77 20.67
C LEU A 121 -6.21 4.45 19.82
N CYS A 122 -6.59 5.39 18.98
CA CYS A 122 -7.72 5.26 18.05
C CYS A 122 -7.36 5.90 16.69
N GLY A 123 -8.04 5.46 15.64
CA GLY A 123 -7.83 5.94 14.27
C GLY A 123 -7.74 4.79 13.28
N GLU A 124 -7.19 5.05 12.10
CA GLU A 124 -7.09 4.11 10.99
C GLU A 124 -5.62 3.89 10.61
N ILE A 125 -5.26 2.63 10.34
CA ILE A 125 -3.97 2.24 9.73
C ILE A 125 -4.27 1.63 8.36
N LYS A 126 -3.65 2.17 7.31
CA LYS A 126 -3.69 1.61 5.95
C LYS A 126 -2.49 0.67 5.78
N LEU A 127 -2.78 -0.61 5.71
CA LEU A 127 -1.80 -1.68 5.60
C LEU A 127 -1.87 -2.35 4.24
N PHE A 128 -0.76 -2.41 3.53
CA PHE A 128 -0.60 -3.29 2.39
C PHE A 128 0.08 -4.60 2.83
N CYS A 129 -0.36 -5.71 2.26
CA CYS A 129 0.23 -7.01 2.54
C CYS A 129 0.31 -7.84 1.26
N SER A 130 1.47 -8.44 0.97
CA SER A 130 1.55 -9.45 -0.09
C SER A 130 0.76 -10.70 0.31
N VAL A 131 0.27 -11.46 -0.69
CA VAL A 131 -0.48 -12.70 -0.45
C VAL A 131 0.32 -13.68 0.42
N THR A 132 1.62 -13.81 0.17
CA THR A 132 2.51 -14.65 1.00
C THR A 132 2.46 -14.24 2.47
N ALA A 133 2.62 -12.94 2.76
CA ALA A 133 2.61 -12.43 4.13
C ALA A 133 1.23 -12.53 4.80
N SER A 134 0.14 -12.41 4.01
CA SER A 134 -1.23 -12.53 4.53
C SER A 134 -1.54 -13.94 5.06
N TYR A 135 -0.90 -14.97 4.52
CA TYR A 135 -1.05 -16.34 5.00
C TYR A 135 -0.06 -16.72 6.11
N SER A 136 1.07 -16.02 6.25
CA SER A 136 2.11 -16.35 7.21
C SER A 136 1.96 -15.58 8.53
N HIS A 137 2.47 -14.37 8.59
CA HIS A 137 2.69 -13.63 9.84
C HIS A 137 1.55 -12.67 10.20
N LEU A 138 0.89 -12.09 9.18
CA LEU A 138 -0.10 -11.04 9.39
C LEU A 138 -1.26 -11.43 10.33
N PRO A 139 -1.85 -12.66 10.25
CA PRO A 139 -2.98 -13.03 11.12
C PRO A 139 -2.67 -12.93 12.60
N GLN A 140 -1.48 -13.36 13.02
CA GLN A 140 -1.07 -13.29 14.42
C GLN A 140 -0.82 -11.86 14.87
N VAL A 141 -0.12 -11.07 14.07
CA VAL A 141 0.14 -9.65 14.35
C VAL A 141 -1.16 -8.88 14.50
N LEU A 142 -2.11 -9.07 13.58
CA LEU A 142 -3.41 -8.42 13.65
C LEU A 142 -4.23 -8.83 14.89
N LYS A 143 -4.17 -10.11 15.27
CA LYS A 143 -4.84 -10.62 16.47
C LYS A 143 -4.31 -9.92 17.72
N GLU A 144 -2.99 -9.85 17.89
CA GLU A 144 -2.35 -9.22 19.04
C GLU A 144 -2.56 -7.71 19.04
N PHE A 145 -2.44 -7.06 17.87
CA PHE A 145 -2.67 -5.62 17.72
C PHE A 145 -4.09 -5.24 18.12
N ARG A 146 -5.10 -5.98 17.63
CA ARG A 146 -6.51 -5.74 17.97
C ARG A 146 -6.81 -5.91 19.46
N GLN A 147 -6.17 -6.88 20.13
CA GLN A 147 -6.34 -7.05 21.56
C GLN A 147 -5.78 -5.86 22.36
N ARG A 148 -4.67 -5.29 21.90
CA ARG A 148 -4.01 -4.18 22.59
C ARG A 148 -4.61 -2.82 22.25
N TYR A 149 -5.12 -2.67 21.02
CA TYR A 149 -5.65 -1.41 20.49
C TYR A 149 -7.02 -1.62 19.82
N PRO A 150 -8.08 -1.93 20.57
CA PRO A 150 -9.38 -2.33 20.03
C PRO A 150 -10.11 -1.21 19.27
N LYS A 151 -9.74 0.06 19.48
CA LYS A 151 -10.34 1.23 18.81
C LYS A 151 -9.61 1.64 17.53
N VAL A 152 -8.59 0.90 17.13
CA VAL A 152 -7.88 1.16 15.87
C VAL A 152 -8.51 0.36 14.75
N GLU A 153 -8.87 1.03 13.66
CA GLU A 153 -9.36 0.42 12.43
C GLU A 153 -8.17 0.09 11.51
N ILE A 154 -8.21 -1.09 10.87
CA ILE A 154 -7.19 -1.50 9.90
C ILE A 154 -7.82 -1.64 8.54
N GLN A 155 -7.39 -0.81 7.59
CA GLN A 155 -7.72 -0.93 6.19
C GLN A 155 -6.64 -1.78 5.50
N LEU A 156 -6.95 -3.05 5.27
CA LEU A 156 -6.02 -3.99 4.64
C LEU A 156 -6.23 -4.04 3.13
N THR A 157 -5.15 -3.84 2.38
CA THR A 157 -5.09 -4.08 0.93
C THR A 157 -4.10 -5.21 0.67
N THR A 158 -4.50 -6.22 -0.11
CA THR A 158 -3.60 -7.30 -0.54
C THR A 158 -3.29 -7.18 -2.03
N GLY A 159 -2.09 -7.63 -2.43
CA GLY A 159 -1.72 -7.55 -3.84
C GLY A 159 -0.29 -8.02 -4.14
N ASP A 160 0.16 -7.66 -5.32
CA ASP A 160 1.51 -8.00 -5.79
C ASP A 160 2.58 -7.31 -4.92
N PRO A 161 3.57 -8.06 -4.38
CA PRO A 161 4.64 -7.48 -3.56
C PRO A 161 5.45 -6.38 -4.25
N ALA A 162 5.51 -6.34 -5.58
CA ALA A 162 6.19 -5.29 -6.32
C ALA A 162 5.55 -3.89 -6.10
N LEU A 163 4.26 -3.83 -5.80
CA LEU A 163 3.54 -2.59 -5.53
C LEU A 163 3.83 -1.99 -4.15
N ALA A 164 4.37 -2.77 -3.22
CA ALA A 164 4.54 -2.36 -1.82
C ALA A 164 5.32 -1.05 -1.69
N LEU A 165 6.43 -0.92 -2.41
CA LEU A 165 7.29 0.27 -2.33
C LEU A 165 6.63 1.51 -2.94
N GLU A 166 5.96 1.37 -4.06
CA GLU A 166 5.21 2.45 -4.71
C GLU A 166 4.09 2.97 -3.81
N LEU A 167 3.30 2.07 -3.22
CA LEU A 167 2.20 2.41 -2.32
C LEU A 167 2.68 3.16 -1.07
N ILE A 168 3.83 2.78 -0.51
CA ILE A 168 4.48 3.49 0.59
C ILE A 168 4.97 4.88 0.14
N GLN A 169 5.64 4.98 -1.00
CA GLN A 169 6.19 6.25 -1.50
C GLN A 169 5.10 7.25 -1.86
N THR A 170 4.00 6.78 -2.45
CA THR A 170 2.84 7.60 -2.83
C THR A 170 1.86 7.84 -1.68
N GLN A 171 2.17 7.34 -0.46
CA GLN A 171 1.34 7.50 0.74
C GLN A 171 -0.09 6.96 0.58
N GLN A 172 -0.26 5.98 -0.27
CA GLN A 172 -1.53 5.27 -0.38
C GLN A 172 -1.75 4.32 0.80
N VAL A 173 -0.64 3.84 1.41
CA VAL A 173 -0.65 3.04 2.63
C VAL A 173 0.40 3.56 3.62
N ASP A 174 0.18 3.27 4.90
CA ASP A 174 1.06 3.67 5.98
C ASP A 174 2.19 2.66 6.22
N LEU A 175 1.85 1.39 6.09
CA LEU A 175 2.74 0.24 6.30
C LEU A 175 2.57 -0.75 5.16
N ALA A 176 3.65 -1.46 4.79
CA ALA A 176 3.58 -2.56 3.84
C ALA A 176 4.39 -3.77 4.31
N ILE A 177 3.81 -4.97 4.19
CA ILE A 177 4.46 -6.25 4.48
C ILE A 177 4.62 -7.03 3.18
N ALA A 178 5.86 -7.19 2.73
CA ALA A 178 6.18 -7.85 1.48
C ALA A 178 7.61 -8.40 1.49
N GLY A 179 7.99 -9.12 0.45
CA GLY A 179 9.40 -9.47 0.24
C GLY A 179 10.27 -8.23 0.08
N LYS A 180 11.44 -8.23 0.69
CA LYS A 180 12.37 -7.11 0.71
C LYS A 180 12.79 -6.71 -0.72
N PRO A 181 12.53 -5.47 -1.15
CA PRO A 181 12.96 -5.01 -2.46
C PRO A 181 14.48 -4.86 -2.55
N ASN A 182 15.05 -5.08 -3.73
CA ASN A 182 16.50 -4.97 -3.95
C ASN A 182 17.03 -3.55 -3.75
N ASN A 183 16.23 -2.54 -4.05
CA ASN A 183 16.58 -1.13 -3.91
C ASN A 183 15.57 -0.44 -2.98
N LEU A 184 16.06 0.04 -1.83
CA LEU A 184 15.28 0.80 -0.87
C LEU A 184 15.69 2.26 -0.91
N PRO A 185 14.75 3.20 -1.12
CA PRO A 185 15.01 4.62 -0.98
C PRO A 185 15.39 4.97 0.46
N SER A 186 16.24 5.97 0.65
CA SER A 186 16.67 6.43 1.98
C SER A 186 15.53 6.98 2.86
N SER A 187 14.41 7.33 2.25
CA SER A 187 13.19 7.78 2.93
C SER A 187 12.35 6.63 3.52
N VAL A 188 12.63 5.38 3.13
CA VAL A 188 11.90 4.19 3.59
C VAL A 188 12.78 3.42 4.57
N VAL A 189 12.17 3.01 5.69
CA VAL A 189 12.78 2.10 6.66
C VAL A 189 12.10 0.76 6.56
N PHE A 190 12.82 -0.30 6.91
CA PHE A 190 12.28 -1.65 6.96
C PHE A 190 12.79 -2.39 8.19
N HIS A 191 11.98 -3.35 8.65
CA HIS A 191 12.36 -4.33 9.66
C HIS A 191 12.11 -5.73 9.11
N LYS A 192 13.06 -6.65 9.29
CA LYS A 192 12.93 -8.04 8.85
C LYS A 192 12.01 -8.78 9.80
N ILE A 193 10.98 -9.44 9.23
CA ILE A 193 10.05 -10.28 9.98
C ILE A 193 10.53 -11.73 10.01
N ASP A 194 10.86 -12.29 8.81
CA ASP A 194 11.25 -13.69 8.69
C ASP A 194 11.96 -13.97 7.35
N ASP A 195 12.45 -15.22 7.19
CA ASP A 195 12.93 -15.77 5.94
C ASP A 195 11.88 -16.72 5.34
N ILE A 196 11.42 -16.45 4.14
CA ILE A 196 10.41 -17.24 3.46
C ILE A 196 11.07 -18.27 2.55
N SER A 197 10.90 -19.53 2.89
CA SER A 197 11.37 -20.67 2.10
C SER A 197 10.52 -20.86 0.84
N LEU A 198 11.14 -21.40 -0.21
CA LEU A 198 10.49 -21.74 -1.47
C LEU A 198 10.74 -23.21 -1.83
N SER A 199 9.74 -23.81 -2.47
CA SER A 199 9.85 -25.17 -3.03
C SER A 199 9.51 -25.16 -4.51
N LEU A 200 10.18 -26.05 -5.25
CA LEU A 200 9.77 -26.43 -6.60
C LEU A 200 8.71 -27.51 -6.47
N ILE A 201 7.53 -27.29 -7.05
CA ILE A 201 6.37 -28.19 -6.96
C ILE A 201 6.04 -28.83 -8.31
N ALA A 202 5.55 -30.07 -8.24
CA ALA A 202 5.15 -30.87 -9.37
C ALA A 202 3.75 -31.45 -9.18
N PRO A 203 2.98 -31.72 -10.25
CA PRO A 203 1.67 -32.35 -10.17
C PRO A 203 1.72 -33.81 -9.79
N HIS A 204 0.63 -34.33 -9.21
CA HIS A 204 0.43 -35.77 -9.05
C HIS A 204 -0.21 -36.41 -10.29
N VAL A 205 -0.96 -35.64 -11.05
CA VAL A 205 -1.70 -36.13 -12.24
C VAL A 205 -0.71 -36.56 -13.35
N ALA A 206 -1.06 -37.61 -14.07
CA ALA A 206 -0.27 -38.07 -15.23
C ALA A 206 -0.29 -36.98 -16.34
N CYS A 207 0.90 -36.44 -16.62
CA CYS A 207 1.09 -35.40 -17.63
C CYS A 207 2.54 -35.41 -18.15
N LEU A 208 2.87 -34.50 -19.07
CA LEU A 208 4.23 -34.38 -19.61
C LEU A 208 5.26 -34.15 -18.50
N ALA A 209 4.94 -33.30 -17.52
CA ALA A 209 5.88 -32.99 -16.43
C ALA A 209 6.21 -34.25 -15.60
N THR A 210 5.19 -35.02 -15.20
CA THR A 210 5.38 -36.25 -14.43
C THR A 210 6.14 -37.34 -15.23
N GLN A 211 5.89 -37.43 -16.54
CA GLN A 211 6.65 -38.36 -17.43
C GLN A 211 8.15 -37.99 -17.48
N LEU A 212 8.45 -36.69 -17.69
CA LEU A 212 9.83 -36.21 -17.72
C LEU A 212 10.57 -36.39 -16.39
N LEU A 213 9.85 -36.25 -15.25
CA LEU A 213 10.42 -36.46 -13.91
C LEU A 213 10.78 -37.94 -13.62
N GLN A 214 10.16 -38.89 -14.33
CA GLN A 214 10.43 -40.33 -14.19
C GLN A 214 11.63 -40.80 -15.04
N GLU A 215 12.15 -39.96 -15.94
CA GLU A 215 13.34 -40.30 -16.74
C GLU A 215 14.61 -40.42 -15.87
N LYS A 216 15.51 -41.31 -16.22
CA LYS A 216 16.81 -41.47 -15.51
C LYS A 216 17.61 -40.17 -15.47
N THR A 217 17.48 -39.35 -16.50
CA THR A 217 18.08 -38.02 -16.59
C THR A 217 16.99 -37.05 -17.00
N ILE A 218 16.61 -36.17 -16.09
CA ILE A 218 15.50 -35.22 -16.31
C ILE A 218 15.88 -34.25 -17.44
N ASN A 219 15.06 -34.19 -18.48
CA ASN A 219 15.19 -33.21 -19.54
C ASN A 219 14.52 -31.88 -19.15
N TRP A 220 15.22 -31.04 -18.40
CA TRP A 220 14.74 -29.76 -17.93
C TRP A 220 14.40 -28.75 -19.05
N GLN A 221 14.99 -28.91 -20.25
CA GLN A 221 14.69 -28.02 -21.38
C GLN A 221 13.28 -28.25 -21.95
N GLN A 222 12.77 -29.46 -21.85
CA GLN A 222 11.41 -29.81 -22.28
C GLN A 222 10.38 -29.69 -21.16
N MET A 223 10.84 -29.52 -19.92
CA MET A 223 9.97 -29.37 -18.76
C MET A 223 9.11 -28.12 -18.87
N PRO A 224 7.76 -28.24 -18.82
CA PRO A 224 6.88 -27.08 -18.77
C PRO A 224 6.93 -26.43 -17.40
N PHE A 225 7.02 -25.10 -17.38
CA PHE A 225 7.00 -24.29 -16.16
C PHE A 225 5.85 -23.30 -16.17
N ILE A 226 5.31 -23.02 -15.00
CA ILE A 226 4.38 -21.93 -14.72
C ILE A 226 5.15 -20.89 -13.90
N PHE A 227 5.23 -19.67 -14.41
CA PHE A 227 6.02 -18.61 -13.80
C PHE A 227 5.12 -17.56 -13.15
N PRO A 228 5.48 -17.00 -11.98
CA PRO A 228 4.95 -15.73 -11.55
C PRO A 228 5.34 -14.62 -12.55
N VAL A 229 4.51 -13.60 -12.69
CA VAL A 229 4.83 -12.44 -13.55
C VAL A 229 6.11 -11.77 -13.07
N GLU A 230 6.24 -11.55 -11.76
CA GLU A 230 7.37 -10.87 -11.15
C GLU A 230 7.58 -11.34 -9.69
N GLY A 231 8.48 -10.64 -8.95
CA GLY A 231 8.73 -10.89 -7.53
C GLY A 231 9.83 -11.91 -7.25
N HIS A 232 10.02 -12.24 -5.96
CA HIS A 232 11.13 -13.08 -5.49
C HIS A 232 11.05 -14.51 -6.01
N ALA A 233 9.87 -15.12 -6.07
CA ALA A 233 9.71 -16.48 -6.60
C ALA A 233 10.13 -16.53 -8.08
N ARG A 234 9.82 -15.51 -8.88
CA ARG A 234 10.30 -15.37 -10.25
C ARG A 234 11.82 -15.31 -10.32
N GLN A 235 12.43 -14.48 -9.50
CA GLN A 235 13.89 -14.33 -9.46
C GLN A 235 14.59 -15.63 -9.06
N ARG A 236 14.05 -16.37 -8.09
CA ARG A 236 14.61 -17.64 -7.62
C ARG A 236 14.51 -18.75 -8.66
N ILE A 237 13.37 -18.88 -9.36
CA ILE A 237 13.28 -19.90 -10.42
C ILE A 237 14.22 -19.56 -11.60
N GLU A 238 14.33 -18.30 -11.97
CA GLU A 238 15.27 -17.88 -13.03
C GLU A 238 16.72 -18.10 -12.62
N GLN A 239 17.07 -17.86 -11.37
CA GLN A 239 18.41 -18.17 -10.84
C GLN A 239 18.67 -19.67 -10.85
N TRP A 240 17.75 -20.48 -10.36
CA TRP A 240 17.88 -21.95 -10.36
C TRP A 240 18.03 -22.52 -11.79
N LEU A 241 17.25 -22.00 -12.75
CA LEU A 241 17.38 -22.40 -14.16
C LEU A 241 18.75 -22.05 -14.75
N ARG A 242 19.29 -20.87 -14.41
CA ARG A 242 20.66 -20.48 -14.80
C ARG A 242 21.72 -21.44 -14.22
N GLU A 243 21.58 -21.80 -12.94
CA GLU A 243 22.47 -22.74 -12.27
C GLU A 243 22.41 -24.15 -12.92
N LYS A 244 21.24 -24.56 -13.41
CA LYS A 244 21.05 -25.81 -14.18
C LYS A 244 21.42 -25.68 -15.67
N HIS A 245 21.97 -24.53 -16.11
CA HIS A 245 22.33 -24.25 -17.52
C HIS A 245 21.15 -24.32 -18.51
N ILE A 246 19.92 -24.06 -18.05
CA ILE A 246 18.72 -24.03 -18.87
C ILE A 246 18.52 -22.62 -19.42
N LYS A 247 18.93 -22.41 -20.66
CA LYS A 247 18.89 -21.07 -21.30
C LYS A 247 17.49 -20.68 -21.79
N HIS A 248 16.69 -21.63 -22.23
CA HIS A 248 15.37 -21.43 -22.83
C HIS A 248 14.33 -22.34 -22.16
N PRO A 249 13.87 -22.02 -20.93
CA PRO A 249 12.85 -22.82 -20.26
C PRO A 249 11.53 -22.78 -21.05
N LYS A 250 10.82 -23.91 -21.09
CA LYS A 250 9.51 -24.00 -21.70
C LYS A 250 8.48 -23.40 -20.73
N ILE A 251 8.18 -22.12 -20.89
CA ILE A 251 7.16 -21.44 -20.08
C ILE A 251 5.80 -21.76 -20.68
N TYR A 252 4.96 -22.50 -19.93
CA TYR A 252 3.60 -22.81 -20.33
C TYR A 252 2.65 -21.65 -20.04
N ALA A 253 2.80 -21.02 -18.87
CA ALA A 253 1.98 -19.90 -18.45
C ALA A 253 2.77 -18.93 -17.56
N THR A 254 2.33 -17.68 -17.56
CA THR A 254 2.77 -16.65 -16.62
C THR A 254 1.54 -16.13 -15.88
N VAL A 255 1.58 -16.10 -14.55
CA VAL A 255 0.42 -15.85 -13.70
C VAL A 255 0.73 -14.70 -12.74
N ALA A 256 -0.18 -13.74 -12.67
CA ALA A 256 -0.15 -12.70 -11.64
C ALA A 256 -0.75 -13.27 -10.34
N GLY A 257 0.00 -13.14 -9.23
CA GLY A 257 -0.37 -13.75 -7.96
C GLY A 257 0.05 -15.22 -7.83
N HIS A 258 0.44 -15.62 -6.63
CA HIS A 258 0.94 -16.98 -6.36
C HIS A 258 -0.18 -18.00 -6.18
N GLU A 259 -1.35 -17.55 -5.70
CA GLU A 259 -2.51 -18.39 -5.35
C GLU A 259 -3.10 -19.13 -6.56
N GLY A 260 -3.00 -18.55 -7.75
CA GLY A 260 -3.47 -19.19 -9.00
C GLY A 260 -2.53 -20.27 -9.54
N ILE A 261 -1.25 -20.27 -9.12
CA ILE A 261 -0.24 -21.17 -9.69
C ILE A 261 -0.38 -22.59 -9.15
N VAL A 262 -0.63 -22.78 -7.85
CA VAL A 262 -0.76 -24.12 -7.26
C VAL A 262 -1.87 -24.94 -7.93
N PRO A 263 -3.08 -24.41 -8.14
CA PRO A 263 -4.12 -25.09 -8.93
C PRO A 263 -3.67 -25.48 -10.34
N MET A 264 -2.96 -24.61 -11.05
CA MET A 264 -2.46 -24.93 -12.39
C MET A 264 -1.45 -26.07 -12.39
N VAL A 265 -0.55 -26.09 -11.38
CA VAL A 265 0.35 -27.24 -11.19
C VAL A 265 -0.45 -28.51 -10.91
N GLY A 266 -1.41 -28.49 -9.99
CA GLY A 266 -2.27 -29.64 -9.67
C GLY A 266 -3.02 -30.20 -10.87
N LEU A 267 -3.41 -29.35 -11.83
CA LEU A 267 -4.00 -29.74 -13.09
C LEU A 267 -3.03 -30.28 -14.15
N GLY A 268 -1.73 -30.31 -13.86
CA GLY A 268 -0.71 -30.90 -14.73
C GLY A 268 -0.12 -29.97 -15.79
N PHE A 269 -0.29 -28.66 -15.69
CA PHE A 269 0.21 -27.73 -16.69
C PHE A 269 1.72 -27.50 -16.64
N GLY A 270 2.38 -27.89 -15.56
CA GLY A 270 3.84 -27.78 -15.44
C GLY A 270 4.30 -27.72 -13.99
N LEU A 271 5.56 -27.38 -13.80
CA LEU A 271 6.19 -27.15 -12.50
C LEU A 271 6.16 -25.67 -12.16
N ALA A 272 6.21 -25.36 -10.87
CA ALA A 272 6.37 -23.99 -10.40
C ALA A 272 7.24 -23.91 -9.15
N MET A 273 7.88 -22.76 -8.94
CA MET A 273 8.60 -22.45 -7.71
C MET A 273 7.82 -21.40 -6.94
N LEU A 274 7.42 -21.72 -5.71
CA LEU A 274 6.54 -20.87 -4.88
C LEU A 274 6.98 -20.89 -3.42
N PRO A 275 6.59 -19.83 -2.66
CA PRO A 275 6.71 -19.82 -1.20
C PRO A 275 5.97 -21.00 -0.57
N ASP A 276 6.61 -21.66 0.40
CA ASP A 276 6.03 -22.82 1.08
C ASP A 276 4.69 -22.51 1.74
N VAL A 277 4.56 -21.34 2.34
CA VAL A 277 3.32 -20.88 2.97
C VAL A 277 2.14 -20.76 1.97
N VAL A 278 2.39 -20.43 0.71
CA VAL A 278 1.35 -20.37 -0.33
C VAL A 278 0.94 -21.80 -0.74
N ILE A 279 1.93 -22.69 -0.83
CA ILE A 279 1.68 -24.10 -1.14
C ILE A 279 0.82 -24.75 -0.04
N ASP A 280 1.20 -24.58 1.22
CA ASP A 280 0.53 -25.20 2.39
C ASP A 280 -0.90 -24.71 2.59
N ASN A 281 -1.16 -23.44 2.28
CA ASN A 281 -2.50 -22.86 2.41
C ASN A 281 -3.37 -23.02 1.14
N SER A 282 -2.85 -23.67 0.08
CA SER A 282 -3.66 -23.90 -1.11
C SER A 282 -4.66 -25.06 -0.92
N PRO A 283 -5.94 -24.89 -1.35
CA PRO A 283 -6.89 -25.99 -1.36
C PRO A 283 -6.46 -27.18 -2.21
N MET A 284 -5.51 -27.00 -3.12
CA MET A 284 -4.99 -28.02 -4.04
C MET A 284 -3.64 -28.60 -3.57
N ASN A 285 -3.20 -28.36 -2.35
CA ASN A 285 -1.91 -28.82 -1.83
C ASN A 285 -1.74 -30.35 -1.88
N ASN A 286 -2.83 -31.12 -1.76
CA ASN A 286 -2.85 -32.56 -1.85
C ASN A 286 -2.72 -33.11 -3.28
N GLN A 287 -2.75 -32.28 -4.30
CA GLN A 287 -2.63 -32.65 -5.71
C GLN A 287 -1.24 -32.37 -6.29
N ILE A 288 -0.33 -31.90 -5.44
CA ILE A 288 1.04 -31.56 -5.83
C ILE A 288 2.04 -32.18 -4.84
N SER A 289 3.28 -32.31 -5.28
CA SER A 289 4.40 -32.68 -4.42
C SER A 289 5.54 -31.68 -4.52
N ARG A 290 6.27 -31.51 -3.42
CA ARG A 290 7.55 -30.78 -3.43
C ARG A 290 8.64 -31.68 -3.98
N LEU A 291 9.43 -31.16 -4.91
CA LEU A 291 10.57 -31.86 -5.46
C LEU A 291 11.78 -31.67 -4.55
N ASN A 292 12.46 -32.80 -4.23
CA ASN A 292 13.73 -32.75 -3.55
C ASN A 292 14.83 -32.32 -4.54
N LEU A 293 15.42 -31.16 -4.26
CA LEU A 293 16.52 -30.62 -5.05
C LEU A 293 17.85 -30.91 -4.37
N ASP A 294 18.90 -31.16 -5.17
CA ASP A 294 20.27 -31.41 -4.68
C ASP A 294 20.79 -30.21 -3.83
N LYS A 295 20.35 -29.01 -4.18
CA LYS A 295 20.68 -27.78 -3.47
C LYS A 295 19.38 -27.06 -3.08
N PRO A 296 19.21 -26.70 -1.81
CA PRO A 296 18.03 -25.96 -1.37
C PRO A 296 17.96 -24.59 -2.07
N ILE A 297 16.74 -24.14 -2.31
CA ILE A 297 16.48 -22.80 -2.87
C ILE A 297 16.73 -21.78 -1.77
N GLU A 298 17.45 -20.72 -2.13
CA GLU A 298 17.72 -19.64 -1.19
C GLU A 298 16.40 -18.90 -0.83
N PRO A 299 16.07 -18.75 0.46
CA PRO A 299 14.89 -18.05 0.89
C PRO A 299 14.97 -16.54 0.55
N PHE A 300 13.88 -15.82 0.71
CA PHE A 300 13.87 -14.37 0.65
C PHE A 300 13.37 -13.75 1.96
N GLU A 301 13.88 -12.57 2.29
CA GLU A 301 13.48 -11.86 3.49
C GLU A 301 12.07 -11.28 3.33
N LEU A 302 11.18 -11.60 4.28
CA LEU A 302 9.91 -10.89 4.48
C LEU A 302 10.18 -9.71 5.39
N VAL A 303 9.74 -8.53 4.97
CA VAL A 303 9.94 -7.29 5.72
C VAL A 303 8.64 -6.51 5.88
N ILE A 304 8.55 -5.75 6.96
CA ILE A 304 7.64 -4.61 7.02
C ILE A 304 8.41 -3.36 6.62
N CYS A 305 7.77 -2.46 5.89
CA CYS A 305 8.36 -1.17 5.53
C CYS A 305 7.36 -0.02 5.69
N THR A 306 7.90 1.17 5.94
CA THR A 306 7.16 2.42 6.03
C THR A 306 8.05 3.60 5.67
N GLN A 307 7.46 4.78 5.42
CA GLN A 307 8.25 6.00 5.34
C GLN A 307 8.81 6.36 6.72
N LYS A 308 10.09 6.78 6.76
CA LYS A 308 10.77 7.14 8.01
C LYS A 308 9.99 8.14 8.87
N ARG A 309 9.35 9.12 8.25
CA ARG A 309 8.51 10.11 8.94
C ARG A 309 7.25 9.52 9.58
N ASN A 310 6.71 8.43 9.03
CA ASN A 310 5.50 7.80 9.57
C ASN A 310 5.75 7.16 10.94
N LEU A 311 7.00 6.81 11.30
CA LEU A 311 7.35 6.31 12.63
C LEU A 311 7.18 7.35 13.74
N GLU A 312 7.00 8.62 13.40
CA GLU A 312 6.62 9.67 14.36
C GLU A 312 5.16 9.57 14.78
N GLN A 313 4.32 8.91 13.98
CA GLN A 313 2.90 8.72 14.27
C GLN A 313 2.71 7.62 15.33
N PRO A 314 1.99 7.90 16.44
CA PRO A 314 1.83 6.94 17.54
C PRO A 314 1.24 5.59 17.11
N LEU A 315 0.24 5.58 16.21
CA LEU A 315 -0.38 4.36 15.69
C LEU A 315 0.61 3.50 14.90
N ILE A 316 1.36 4.13 14.01
CA ILE A 316 2.34 3.42 13.17
C ILE A 316 3.48 2.88 14.02
N ARG A 317 3.97 3.66 14.97
CA ARG A 317 4.99 3.23 15.94
C ARG A 317 4.50 2.06 16.79
N ALA A 318 3.25 2.10 17.26
CA ALA A 318 2.67 1.01 18.04
C ALA A 318 2.56 -0.29 17.24
N PHE A 319 2.18 -0.20 15.96
CA PHE A 319 2.13 -1.37 15.08
C PHE A 319 3.54 -1.89 14.77
N TRP A 320 4.48 -0.99 14.48
CA TRP A 320 5.86 -1.32 14.17
C TRP A 320 6.55 -2.04 15.33
N ALA A 321 6.40 -1.53 16.55
CA ALA A 321 6.99 -2.12 17.76
C ALA A 321 6.47 -3.52 18.12
N MET A 322 5.38 -3.98 17.51
CA MET A 322 4.90 -5.36 17.71
C MET A 322 5.59 -6.38 16.79
N LEU A 323 6.38 -5.90 15.84
CA LEU A 323 7.11 -6.74 14.88
C LEU A 323 8.62 -6.77 15.17
N GLU A 324 9.07 -5.91 16.09
CA GLU A 324 10.44 -5.93 16.65
C GLU A 324 10.56 -6.99 17.76
#